data_41d9d088913b13d92ca57b97c942f547
#
_entry.id   41d9d088913b13d92ca57b97c942f547
#
_cell.length_a   1.000
_cell.length_b   1.000
_cell.length_c   1.000
_cell.angle_alpha   90.00
_cell.angle_beta   90.00
_cell.angle_gamma   90.00
#
_symmetry.space_group_name_H-M   'P 1'
#
loop_
_entity.id
_entity.type
_entity.pdbx_description
1 polymer ?
#
loop_
_entity_poly.entity_id
_entity_poly.type
_entity_poly.pdbx_seq_one_letter_code
_entity_poly.pdbx_strand_id
1 'polypeptide(L)'
;MTNEIEVTFPGGLEVDARVGDYVVRTDQPVEAGGGGSAPAPFDLFLASLATCAGIYALGFCRARSLATENLRLVQRVETDPVTKLPTKIELRLHLPAGFPETHRAAILRAVAGCKVKKTIAASPAFDVVLDGTDAHACAA
;
A
#
# COMPACT_ATOMS: atom_id res chain seq x y z
N MET A 1 18.70 -10.46 0.12
CA MET A 1 18.69 -9.06 0.57
C MET A 1 17.60 -8.92 1.62
N THR A 2 17.98 -8.55 2.82
CA THR A 2 17.04 -8.32 3.94
C THR A 2 16.89 -6.82 4.15
N ASN A 3 15.65 -6.35 4.24
CA ASN A 3 15.32 -5.00 4.70
C ASN A 3 14.85 -5.11 6.14
N GLU A 4 15.42 -4.31 7.03
CA GLU A 4 15.02 -4.24 8.41
C GLU A 4 14.14 -3.01 8.65
N ILE A 5 13.05 -3.21 9.35
CA ILE A 5 12.16 -2.15 9.81
C ILE A 5 12.04 -2.28 11.32
N GLU A 6 12.49 -1.25 12.04
CA GLU A 6 12.38 -1.18 13.48
C GLU A 6 11.09 -0.45 13.87
N VAL A 7 10.39 -1.00 14.86
CA VAL A 7 9.13 -0.42 15.36
C VAL A 7 9.32 0.06 16.79
N THR A 8 8.83 1.27 17.08
CA THR A 8 8.85 1.90 18.39
C THR A 8 7.46 2.32 18.85
N PHE A 9 7.28 2.52 20.13
CA PHE A 9 6.00 2.81 20.78
C PHE A 9 6.10 4.13 21.56
N PRO A 10 5.80 5.30 20.88
CA PRO A 10 5.99 6.62 21.50
C PRO A 10 5.06 6.91 22.68
N GLY A 11 3.82 6.40 22.63
CA GLY A 11 2.83 6.58 23.67
C GLY A 11 1.42 6.31 23.18
N GLY A 12 0.47 6.11 24.09
CA GLY A 12 -0.91 5.80 23.73
C GLY A 12 -1.02 4.57 22.83
N LEU A 13 -1.67 4.72 21.68
CA LEU A 13 -1.73 3.71 20.63
C LEU A 13 -0.88 4.08 19.39
N GLU A 14 0.05 5.02 19.56
CA GLU A 14 1.01 5.35 18.51
C GLU A 14 2.04 4.24 18.33
N VAL A 15 2.30 3.91 17.08
CA VAL A 15 3.31 2.92 16.70
C VAL A 15 4.07 3.47 15.50
N ASP A 16 5.34 3.76 15.66
CA ASP A 16 6.18 4.34 14.63
C ASP A 16 7.12 3.29 14.03
N ALA A 17 7.30 3.33 12.72
CA ALA A 17 8.22 2.46 12.00
C ALA A 17 9.35 3.26 11.36
N ARG A 18 10.61 2.84 11.57
CA ARG A 18 11.78 3.38 10.87
C ARG A 18 12.02 2.60 9.59
N VAL A 19 12.00 3.29 8.47
CA VAL A 19 12.27 2.74 7.13
C VAL A 19 13.44 3.52 6.53
N GLY A 20 14.66 3.01 6.68
CA GLY A 20 15.87 3.75 6.36
C GLY A 20 15.96 5.05 7.19
N ASP A 21 16.07 6.20 6.51
CA ASP A 21 16.14 7.51 7.15
C ASP A 21 14.75 8.12 7.45
N TYR A 22 13.67 7.44 7.09
CA TYR A 22 12.30 7.92 7.28
C TYR A 22 11.66 7.32 8.51
N VAL A 23 10.79 8.10 9.17
CA VAL A 23 9.88 7.63 10.20
C VAL A 23 8.46 7.66 9.67
N VAL A 24 7.83 6.49 9.63
CA VAL A 24 6.42 6.33 9.28
C VAL A 24 5.62 6.28 10.58
N ARG A 25 4.86 7.33 10.85
CA ARG A 25 4.03 7.44 12.05
C ARG A 25 2.68 6.77 11.82
N THR A 26 2.20 6.05 12.83
CA THR A 26 0.84 5.52 12.86
C THR A 26 0.19 5.75 14.22
N ASP A 27 -1.13 5.81 14.22
CA ASP A 27 -1.96 5.87 15.42
C ASP A 27 -3.27 5.12 15.15
N GLN A 28 -4.09 4.94 16.16
CA GLN A 28 -5.44 4.44 15.97
C GLN A 28 -6.42 5.62 15.92
N PRO A 29 -7.58 5.48 15.24
CA PRO A 29 -8.61 6.48 15.27
C PRO A 29 -9.20 6.64 16.68
N VAL A 30 -9.77 7.81 16.95
CA VAL A 30 -10.31 8.16 18.28
C VAL A 30 -11.37 7.16 18.75
N GLU A 31 -12.24 6.70 17.85
CA GLU A 31 -13.26 5.70 18.13
C GLU A 31 -12.70 4.31 18.49
N ALA A 32 -11.46 4.05 18.13
CA ALA A 32 -10.71 2.84 18.51
C ALA A 32 -9.79 3.06 19.73
N GLY A 33 -9.88 4.21 20.39
CA GLY A 33 -9.12 4.55 21.58
C GLY A 33 -7.79 5.22 21.33
N GLY A 34 -7.44 5.55 20.10
CA GLY A 34 -6.25 6.30 19.74
C GLY A 34 -6.42 7.82 19.83
N GLY A 35 -5.38 8.55 19.49
CA GLY A 35 -5.40 10.00 19.39
C GLY A 35 -5.80 10.53 18.01
N GLY A 36 -5.85 9.67 16.99
CA GLY A 36 -6.09 10.07 15.61
C GLY A 36 -5.00 10.99 15.05
N SER A 37 -3.78 10.91 15.58
CA SER A 37 -2.67 11.81 15.24
C SER A 37 -1.98 11.46 13.92
N ALA A 38 -2.21 10.25 13.41
CA ALA A 38 -1.64 9.71 12.17
C ALA A 38 -2.57 8.64 11.58
N PRO A 39 -2.37 8.24 10.30
CA PRO A 39 -3.12 7.14 9.70
C PRO A 39 -2.93 5.83 10.47
N ALA A 40 -3.96 4.98 10.48
CA ALA A 40 -3.81 3.64 11.02
C ALA A 40 -2.91 2.78 10.11
N PRO A 41 -2.22 1.76 10.66
CA PRO A 41 -1.33 0.90 9.87
C PRO A 41 -2.00 0.31 8.63
N PHE A 42 -3.27 -0.07 8.72
CA PHE A 42 -4.01 -0.61 7.59
C PHE A 42 -4.27 0.43 6.48
N ASP A 43 -4.47 1.70 6.85
CA ASP A 43 -4.59 2.80 5.87
C ASP A 43 -3.29 2.98 5.08
N LEU A 44 -2.14 2.81 5.73
CA LEU A 44 -0.84 2.83 5.06
C LEU A 44 -0.66 1.66 4.10
N PHE A 45 -1.14 0.47 4.45
CA PHE A 45 -1.17 -0.68 3.54
C PHE A 45 -1.98 -0.35 2.28
N LEU A 46 -3.18 0.19 2.43
CA LEU A 46 -4.03 0.60 1.31
C LEU A 46 -3.38 1.73 0.50
N ALA A 47 -2.79 2.73 1.17
CA ALA A 47 -2.08 3.82 0.53
C ALA A 47 -0.85 3.32 -0.27
N SER A 48 -0.11 2.34 0.27
CA SER A 48 1.04 1.75 -0.41
C SER A 48 0.65 1.07 -1.72
N LEU A 49 -0.49 0.39 -1.75
CA LEU A 49 -1.04 -0.24 -2.96
C LEU A 49 -1.41 0.82 -4.01
N ALA A 50 -2.10 1.87 -3.60
CA ALA A 50 -2.52 2.95 -4.49
C ALA A 50 -1.32 3.73 -5.05
N THR A 51 -0.37 4.11 -4.20
CA THR A 51 0.82 4.87 -4.61
C THR A 51 1.77 4.04 -5.47
N CYS A 52 1.94 2.75 -5.15
CA CYS A 52 2.72 1.84 -5.99
C CYS A 52 2.09 1.69 -7.38
N ALA A 53 0.77 1.55 -7.48
CA ALA A 53 0.08 1.54 -8.76
C ALA A 53 0.24 2.88 -9.51
N GLY A 54 0.15 3.99 -8.78
CA GLY A 54 0.32 5.35 -9.31
C GLY A 54 1.69 5.60 -9.94
N ILE A 55 2.77 5.14 -9.29
CA ILE A 55 4.12 5.32 -9.85
C ILE A 55 4.30 4.55 -11.16
N TYR A 56 3.64 3.39 -11.35
CA TYR A 56 3.65 2.67 -12.61
C TYR A 56 2.90 3.42 -13.71
N ALA A 57 1.78 4.07 -13.39
CA ALA A 57 1.07 4.93 -14.34
C ALA A 57 1.94 6.13 -14.75
N LEU A 58 2.54 6.81 -13.77
CA LEU A 58 3.43 7.94 -14.01
C LEU A 58 4.65 7.53 -14.85
N GLY A 59 5.30 6.43 -14.51
CA GLY A 59 6.46 5.91 -15.25
C GLY A 59 6.10 5.55 -16.69
N PHE A 60 4.93 4.96 -16.92
CA PHE A 60 4.44 4.67 -18.27
C PHE A 60 4.30 5.94 -19.11
N CYS A 61 3.70 7.00 -18.55
CA CYS A 61 3.53 8.27 -19.22
C CYS A 61 4.88 8.94 -19.52
N ARG A 62 5.77 9.01 -18.53
CA ARG A 62 7.09 9.64 -18.66
C ARG A 62 7.95 8.97 -19.74
N ALA A 63 7.99 7.64 -19.76
CA ALA A 63 8.77 6.87 -20.74
C ALA A 63 8.29 7.10 -22.20
N ARG A 64 7.09 7.64 -22.39
CA ARG A 64 6.48 7.90 -23.71
C ARG A 64 6.23 9.38 -23.96
N SER A 65 6.75 10.26 -23.11
CA SER A 65 6.53 11.71 -23.19
C SER A 65 5.04 12.10 -23.28
N LEU A 66 4.18 11.33 -22.58
CA LEU A 66 2.76 11.61 -22.49
C LEU A 66 2.48 12.63 -21.38
N ALA A 67 1.48 13.48 -21.59
CA ALA A 67 1.03 14.44 -20.60
C ALA A 67 0.56 13.74 -19.32
N THR A 68 0.88 14.33 -18.16
CA THR A 68 0.51 13.82 -16.83
C THR A 68 -0.39 14.77 -16.06
N GLU A 69 -0.73 15.91 -16.64
CA GLU A 69 -1.68 16.86 -16.04
C GLU A 69 -3.02 16.19 -15.83
N ASN A 70 -3.54 16.28 -14.61
CA ASN A 70 -4.79 15.63 -14.20
C ASN A 70 -4.78 14.08 -14.28
N LEU A 71 -3.61 13.46 -14.45
CA LEU A 71 -3.47 12.03 -14.23
C LEU A 71 -3.79 11.73 -12.75
N ARG A 72 -4.78 10.89 -12.51
CA ARG A 72 -5.27 10.61 -11.16
C ARG A 72 -5.67 9.15 -11.03
N LEU A 73 -5.37 8.55 -9.89
CA LEU A 73 -5.80 7.21 -9.53
C LEU A 73 -6.70 7.30 -8.28
N VAL A 74 -7.84 6.65 -8.32
CA VAL A 74 -8.76 6.51 -7.19
C VAL A 74 -8.87 5.04 -6.82
N GLN A 75 -8.56 4.72 -5.58
CA GLN A 75 -8.75 3.38 -5.02
C GLN A 75 -10.08 3.32 -4.27
N ARG A 76 -10.86 2.28 -4.54
CA ARG A 76 -12.07 1.93 -3.79
C ARG A 76 -11.91 0.55 -3.18
N VAL A 77 -12.33 0.42 -1.94
CA VAL A 77 -12.24 -0.83 -1.19
C VAL A 77 -13.65 -1.25 -0.78
N GLU A 78 -14.04 -2.44 -1.19
CA GLU A 78 -15.23 -3.11 -0.67
C GLU A 78 -14.79 -4.03 0.48
N THR A 79 -15.47 -3.93 1.61
CA THR A 79 -15.12 -4.63 2.85
C THR A 79 -16.26 -5.52 3.29
N ASP A 80 -15.96 -6.74 3.70
CA ASP A 80 -16.92 -7.63 4.30
C ASP A 80 -17.42 -7.05 5.65
N PRO A 81 -18.74 -6.95 5.86
CA PRO A 81 -19.28 -6.30 7.05
C PRO A 81 -19.04 -7.10 8.35
N VAL A 82 -18.77 -8.39 8.25
CA VAL A 82 -18.54 -9.28 9.40
C VAL A 82 -17.05 -9.38 9.73
N THR A 83 -16.23 -9.78 8.75
CA THR A 83 -14.80 -9.99 8.95
C THR A 83 -13.99 -8.70 8.94
N LYS A 84 -14.56 -7.62 8.41
CA LYS A 84 -13.89 -6.31 8.20
C LYS A 84 -12.69 -6.37 7.24
N LEU A 85 -12.52 -7.48 6.55
CA LEU A 85 -11.45 -7.64 5.55
C LEU A 85 -11.90 -7.15 4.17
N PRO A 86 -10.99 -6.60 3.36
CA PRO A 86 -11.27 -6.25 1.98
C PRO A 86 -11.67 -7.48 1.16
N THR A 87 -12.78 -7.38 0.44
CA THR A 87 -13.25 -8.39 -0.53
C THR A 87 -12.92 -8.00 -1.95
N LYS A 88 -12.76 -6.69 -2.20
CA LYS A 88 -12.40 -6.17 -3.51
C LYS A 88 -11.67 -4.83 -3.37
N ILE A 89 -10.62 -4.66 -4.15
CA ILE A 89 -9.92 -3.40 -4.30
C ILE A 89 -9.94 -3.02 -5.78
N GLU A 90 -10.60 -1.93 -6.09
CA GLU A 90 -10.67 -1.35 -7.43
C GLU A 90 -9.71 -0.16 -7.54
N LEU A 91 -8.83 -0.19 -8.53
CA LEU A 91 -7.96 0.93 -8.89
C LEU A 91 -8.50 1.57 -10.17
N ARG A 92 -9.04 2.77 -10.06
CA ARG A 92 -9.60 3.52 -11.18
C ARG A 92 -8.65 4.61 -11.62
N LEU A 93 -8.11 4.47 -12.82
CA LEU A 93 -7.20 5.42 -13.43
C LEU A 93 -7.97 6.44 -14.27
N HIS A 94 -7.80 7.72 -13.92
CA HIS A 94 -8.30 8.86 -14.69
C HIS A 94 -7.17 9.39 -15.55
N LEU A 95 -7.34 9.29 -16.86
CA LEU A 95 -6.34 9.70 -17.85
C LEU A 95 -6.50 11.19 -18.20
N PRO A 96 -5.39 11.88 -18.53
CA PRO A 96 -5.44 13.23 -19.07
C PRO A 96 -6.30 13.35 -20.31
N ALA A 97 -6.84 14.54 -20.56
CA ALA A 97 -7.51 14.84 -21.82
C ALA A 97 -6.56 14.62 -23.01
N GLY A 98 -7.07 14.03 -24.07
CA GLY A 98 -6.26 13.73 -25.27
C GLY A 98 -5.29 12.54 -25.10
N PHE A 99 -5.42 11.76 -24.04
CA PHE A 99 -4.59 10.56 -23.87
C PHE A 99 -4.80 9.59 -25.06
N PRO A 100 -3.72 9.13 -25.74
CA PRO A 100 -3.84 8.31 -26.94
C PRO A 100 -4.58 7.00 -26.67
N GLU A 101 -5.59 6.70 -27.47
CA GLU A 101 -6.40 5.48 -27.36
C GLU A 101 -5.54 4.22 -27.45
N THR A 102 -4.51 4.23 -28.31
CA THR A 102 -3.58 3.12 -28.53
C THR A 102 -2.77 2.73 -27.28
N HIS A 103 -2.65 3.64 -26.30
CA HIS A 103 -1.91 3.40 -25.04
C HIS A 103 -2.79 3.00 -23.84
N ARG A 104 -4.12 3.07 -23.96
CA ARG A 104 -5.03 2.80 -22.84
C ARG A 104 -4.87 1.39 -22.26
N ALA A 105 -4.89 0.38 -23.10
CA ALA A 105 -4.71 -1.00 -22.66
C ALA A 105 -3.32 -1.24 -22.04
N ALA A 106 -2.29 -0.61 -22.59
CA ALA A 106 -0.91 -0.78 -22.12
C ALA A 106 -0.67 -0.13 -20.76
N ILE A 107 -1.21 1.07 -20.49
CA ILE A 107 -1.09 1.70 -19.18
C ILE A 107 -1.83 0.92 -18.09
N LEU A 108 -2.99 0.34 -18.40
CA LEU A 108 -3.71 -0.53 -17.46
C LEU A 108 -2.89 -1.77 -17.09
N ARG A 109 -2.22 -2.40 -18.07
CA ARG A 109 -1.31 -3.51 -17.80
C ARG A 109 -0.12 -3.09 -16.93
N ALA A 110 0.45 -1.91 -17.17
CA ALA A 110 1.53 -1.37 -16.37
C ALA A 110 1.10 -1.19 -14.91
N VAL A 111 -0.04 -0.56 -14.66
CA VAL A 111 -0.62 -0.36 -13.32
C VAL A 111 -0.93 -1.69 -12.63
N ALA A 112 -1.48 -2.67 -13.37
CA ALA A 112 -1.77 -4.01 -12.86
C ALA A 112 -0.52 -4.78 -12.41
N GLY A 113 0.65 -4.42 -12.92
CA GLY A 113 1.94 -5.05 -12.63
C GLY A 113 2.67 -4.49 -11.40
N CYS A 114 2.06 -3.63 -10.58
CA CYS A 114 2.73 -2.99 -9.45
C CYS A 114 3.27 -4.02 -8.43
N LYS A 115 4.43 -3.69 -7.82
CA LYS A 115 5.16 -4.59 -6.92
C LYS A 115 4.33 -4.99 -5.69
N VAL A 116 3.59 -4.06 -5.07
CA VAL A 116 2.76 -4.36 -3.89
C VAL A 116 1.69 -5.38 -4.25
N LYS A 117 0.98 -5.20 -5.37
CA LYS A 117 -0.03 -6.16 -5.84
C LYS A 117 0.58 -7.55 -6.12
N LYS A 118 1.75 -7.60 -6.76
CA LYS A 118 2.47 -8.86 -7.00
C LYS A 118 2.85 -9.55 -5.70
N THR A 119 3.28 -8.80 -4.69
CA THR A 119 3.63 -9.33 -3.37
C THR A 119 2.40 -9.94 -2.68
N ILE A 120 1.25 -9.27 -2.73
CA ILE A 120 0.00 -9.79 -2.17
C ILE A 120 -0.39 -11.11 -2.88
N ALA A 121 -0.33 -11.14 -4.21
CA ALA A 121 -0.66 -12.32 -5.00
C ALA A 121 0.32 -13.50 -4.77
N ALA A 122 1.56 -13.22 -4.42
CA ALA A 122 2.57 -14.24 -4.11
C ALA A 122 2.42 -14.84 -2.70
N SER A 123 1.58 -14.23 -1.84
CA SER A 123 1.27 -14.71 -0.49
C SER A 123 2.53 -15.12 0.29
N PRO A 124 3.43 -14.19 0.61
CA PRO A 124 4.66 -14.51 1.35
C PRO A 124 4.34 -15.15 2.71
N ALA A 125 5.19 -16.06 3.15
CA ALA A 125 5.08 -16.65 4.48
C ALA A 125 5.38 -15.61 5.57
N PHE A 126 4.75 -15.77 6.72
CA PHE A 126 4.96 -14.95 7.91
C PHE A 126 5.44 -15.84 9.05
N ASP A 127 6.56 -15.47 9.65
CA ASP A 127 7.06 -16.10 10.88
C ASP A 127 7.07 -15.05 11.99
N VAL A 128 6.51 -15.39 13.14
CA VAL A 128 6.54 -14.56 14.34
C VAL A 128 7.37 -15.29 15.38
N VAL A 129 8.50 -14.71 15.77
CA VAL A 129 9.47 -15.34 16.65
C VAL A 129 9.82 -14.41 17.82
N LEU A 130 10.21 -14.97 18.95
CA LEU A 130 10.83 -14.23 20.05
C LEU A 130 12.35 -14.18 19.83
N ASP A 131 12.95 -13.03 20.11
CA ASP A 131 14.41 -12.92 20.07
C ASP A 131 15.07 -13.90 21.03
N GLY A 132 16.11 -14.61 20.58
CA GLY A 132 16.82 -15.63 21.34
C GLY A 132 16.13 -17.00 21.44
N THR A 133 15.03 -17.23 20.70
CA THR A 133 14.38 -18.54 20.58
C THR A 133 14.47 -19.07 19.13
N ASP A 134 14.62 -20.41 19.01
CA ASP A 134 14.47 -21.04 17.68
C ASP A 134 13.06 -20.82 17.15
N ALA A 135 12.96 -20.51 15.86
CA ALA A 135 11.69 -20.21 15.19
C ALA A 135 10.71 -21.39 15.31
N HIS A 136 9.66 -21.22 16.08
CA HIS A 136 8.47 -22.07 15.98
C HIS A 136 7.48 -21.37 15.07
N ALA A 137 7.25 -21.97 13.90
CA ALA A 137 6.24 -21.51 12.95
C ALA A 137 4.87 -21.44 13.64
N CYS A 138 4.35 -20.24 13.81
CA CYS A 138 2.93 -20.05 14.13
C CYS A 138 2.18 -20.12 12.80
N ALA A 139 1.71 -21.30 12.44
CA ALA A 139 0.74 -21.46 11.36
C ALA A 139 -0.60 -20.89 11.86
N ALA A 140 -1.03 -19.78 11.28
CA ALA A 140 -2.38 -19.26 11.43
C ALA A 140 -3.26 -19.77 10.29
#